data_bbc163c37d3f5c4939e3f5616eed043d
#
_entry.id   bbc163c37d3f5c4939e3f5616eed043d
#
_cell.length_a   1.000
_cell.length_b   1.000
_cell.length_c   1.000
_cell.angle_alpha   90.00
_cell.angle_beta   90.00
_cell.angle_gamma   90.00
#
_symmetry.space_group_name_H-M   'P 1'
#
loop_
_entity.id
_entity.type
_entity.pdbx_description
1 polymer ?
#
loop_
_entity_poly.entity_id
_entity_poly.type
_entity_poly.pdbx_seq_one_letter_code
_entity_poly.pdbx_strand_id
1 'polypeptide(L)'
;MKHVTIKDIARELCISVSTVSRALTDDKNIRRETREAVLREAERLGYRRNPVAMNLKMGRTNTIGVIVPEMHTPYASQVVAGIQSVLYKNNQKVMIAESDEDPNREHESLLMMEEFMVDGLIVSMCSHKHNLETYRRLAAAGMAIVFYDRIPHGLDDMPQVMIDDNNDSYFMAEHLVRLGRRRIAYLCGPDDVYNAVERARGYREAMEKFGVYDPQLVVKTGMTFADGAAAVDDLVRRGVEFDAVYAFTDTLAIGAMNRLRELGRRIPEDVAVAGFSGTELSTIVYPKLTTVEPPLEEMGRRAAELVLEKVNNPDVENRRIVLRTDMKCRASTGE
;
A
#
# COMPACT_ATOMS: atom_id res chain seq x y z
N MET A 1 10.68 -28.63 -21.71
CA MET A 1 9.96 -28.56 -23.00
C MET A 1 10.76 -27.69 -23.98
N LYS A 2 10.98 -28.15 -25.22
CA LYS A 2 11.70 -27.35 -26.22
C LYS A 2 10.72 -26.30 -26.74
N HIS A 3 10.93 -25.02 -26.42
CA HIS A 3 10.06 -23.95 -26.91
C HIS A 3 10.33 -23.70 -28.40
N VAL A 4 9.27 -23.72 -29.20
CA VAL A 4 9.33 -23.33 -30.61
C VAL A 4 9.71 -21.85 -30.71
N THR A 5 10.65 -21.55 -31.59
CA THR A 5 11.20 -20.19 -31.79
C THR A 5 10.86 -19.65 -33.19
N ILE A 6 11.02 -18.36 -33.39
CA ILE A 6 10.88 -17.73 -34.71
C ILE A 6 11.87 -18.33 -35.73
N LYS A 7 13.00 -18.90 -35.27
CA LYS A 7 13.97 -19.58 -36.15
C LYS A 7 13.42 -20.89 -36.72
N ASP A 8 12.56 -21.57 -35.95
CA ASP A 8 11.94 -22.82 -36.40
C ASP A 8 10.90 -22.53 -37.49
N ILE A 9 10.07 -21.49 -37.33
CA ILE A 9 9.12 -21.02 -38.35
C ILE A 9 9.87 -20.60 -39.62
N ALA A 10 10.96 -19.85 -39.45
CA ALA A 10 11.78 -19.39 -40.58
C ALA A 10 12.37 -20.56 -41.42
N ARG A 11 12.79 -21.64 -40.71
CA ARG A 11 13.33 -22.84 -41.34
C ARG A 11 12.25 -23.60 -42.12
N GLU A 12 11.07 -23.81 -41.52
CA GLU A 12 9.96 -24.52 -42.19
C GLU A 12 9.45 -23.81 -43.44
N LEU A 13 9.40 -22.48 -43.41
CA LEU A 13 8.92 -21.67 -44.52
C LEU A 13 10.02 -21.24 -45.50
N CYS A 14 11.28 -21.60 -45.26
CA CYS A 14 12.44 -21.21 -46.04
C CYS A 14 12.55 -19.68 -46.25
N ILE A 15 12.22 -18.89 -45.23
CA ILE A 15 12.31 -17.42 -45.24
C ILE A 15 13.22 -16.90 -44.12
N SER A 16 13.60 -15.63 -44.20
CA SER A 16 14.46 -15.05 -43.15
C SER A 16 13.74 -14.88 -41.81
N VAL A 17 14.49 -14.98 -40.70
CA VAL A 17 13.98 -14.73 -39.34
C VAL A 17 13.39 -13.31 -39.21
N SER A 18 14.00 -12.34 -39.93
CA SER A 18 13.50 -10.97 -39.98
C SER A 18 12.13 -10.86 -40.68
N THR A 19 11.91 -11.64 -41.74
CA THR A 19 10.62 -11.73 -42.44
C THR A 19 9.54 -12.32 -41.53
N VAL A 20 9.85 -13.41 -40.79
CA VAL A 20 8.94 -14.00 -39.81
C VAL A 20 8.60 -13.00 -38.72
N SER A 21 9.61 -12.33 -38.13
CA SER A 21 9.42 -11.33 -37.10
C SER A 21 8.50 -10.19 -37.56
N ARG A 22 8.71 -9.65 -38.78
CA ARG A 22 7.85 -8.60 -39.31
C ARG A 22 6.45 -9.08 -39.63
N ALA A 23 6.30 -10.29 -40.20
CA ALA A 23 4.99 -10.87 -40.45
C ALA A 23 4.15 -11.05 -39.16
N LEU A 24 4.80 -11.50 -38.10
CA LEU A 24 4.18 -11.65 -36.79
C LEU A 24 3.80 -10.30 -36.10
N THR A 25 4.47 -9.19 -36.47
CA THR A 25 4.18 -7.84 -35.92
C THR A 25 3.31 -6.99 -36.86
N ASP A 26 2.66 -7.58 -37.84
CA ASP A 26 1.76 -6.91 -38.80
C ASP A 26 2.40 -5.77 -39.57
N ASP A 27 3.70 -5.91 -39.92
CA ASP A 27 4.43 -4.92 -40.71
C ASP A 27 3.82 -4.80 -42.11
N LYS A 28 3.47 -3.57 -42.49
CA LYS A 28 2.84 -3.24 -43.76
C LYS A 28 3.70 -3.61 -45.00
N ASN A 29 5.01 -3.76 -44.84
CA ASN A 29 5.93 -4.13 -45.90
C ASN A 29 5.96 -5.64 -46.17
N ILE A 30 5.25 -6.46 -45.44
CA ILE A 30 5.14 -7.90 -45.66
C ILE A 30 3.89 -8.18 -46.48
N ARG A 31 4.07 -8.93 -47.59
CA ARG A 31 2.96 -9.35 -48.45
C ARG A 31 1.95 -10.19 -47.66
N ARG A 32 0.67 -9.99 -47.97
CA ARG A 32 -0.44 -10.66 -47.26
C ARG A 32 -0.28 -12.19 -47.26
N GLU A 33 0.07 -12.78 -48.40
CA GLU A 33 0.29 -14.24 -48.57
C GLU A 33 1.40 -14.75 -47.63
N THR A 34 2.52 -14.04 -47.54
CA THR A 34 3.63 -14.38 -46.65
C THR A 34 3.20 -14.29 -45.19
N ARG A 35 2.44 -13.26 -44.84
CA ARG A 35 1.92 -13.09 -43.48
C ARG A 35 0.98 -14.23 -43.05
N GLU A 36 0.03 -14.58 -43.92
CA GLU A 36 -0.90 -15.69 -43.71
C GLU A 36 -0.18 -17.03 -43.56
N ALA A 37 0.87 -17.28 -44.41
CA ALA A 37 1.68 -18.48 -44.29
C ALA A 37 2.42 -18.54 -42.93
N VAL A 38 3.01 -17.43 -42.49
CA VAL A 38 3.71 -17.36 -41.18
C VAL A 38 2.75 -17.57 -40.02
N LEU A 39 1.55 -16.99 -40.05
CA LEU A 39 0.56 -17.14 -38.98
C LEU A 39 0.07 -18.59 -38.89
N ARG A 40 -0.26 -19.23 -40.03
CA ARG A 40 -0.67 -20.66 -40.07
C ARG A 40 0.43 -21.57 -39.52
N GLU A 41 1.69 -21.30 -39.90
CA GLU A 41 2.82 -22.14 -39.50
C GLU A 41 3.13 -21.93 -38.00
N ALA A 42 3.01 -20.70 -37.48
CA ALA A 42 3.14 -20.40 -36.08
C ALA A 42 2.10 -21.16 -35.24
N GLU A 43 0.85 -21.20 -35.70
CA GLU A 43 -0.24 -21.93 -35.05
C GLU A 43 0.02 -23.46 -35.12
N ARG A 44 0.40 -24.01 -36.26
CA ARG A 44 0.73 -25.43 -36.46
C ARG A 44 1.84 -25.91 -35.55
N LEU A 45 2.88 -25.10 -35.34
CA LEU A 45 4.02 -25.41 -34.48
C LEU A 45 3.75 -25.12 -32.99
N GLY A 46 2.62 -24.49 -32.67
CA GLY A 46 2.33 -24.06 -31.31
C GLY A 46 3.26 -22.94 -30.83
N TYR A 47 3.75 -22.11 -31.77
CA TYR A 47 4.60 -20.99 -31.42
C TYR A 47 3.84 -19.97 -30.59
N ARG A 48 4.39 -19.64 -29.43
CA ARG A 48 3.96 -18.50 -28.63
C ARG A 48 5.04 -17.44 -28.62
N ARG A 49 4.66 -16.21 -28.93
CA ARG A 49 5.60 -15.08 -28.85
C ARG A 49 6.22 -15.07 -27.46
N ASN A 50 7.56 -15.01 -27.42
CA ASN A 50 8.26 -14.86 -26.17
C ASN A 50 8.10 -13.41 -25.68
N PRO A 51 7.37 -13.16 -24.56
CA PRO A 51 7.17 -11.80 -24.04
C PRO A 51 8.49 -11.13 -23.68
N VAL A 52 9.47 -11.88 -23.19
CA VAL A 52 10.79 -11.36 -22.81
C VAL A 52 11.53 -10.79 -24.02
N ALA A 53 11.52 -11.52 -25.14
CA ALA A 53 12.16 -11.06 -26.37
C ALA A 53 11.45 -9.84 -26.98
N MET A 54 10.13 -9.73 -26.81
CA MET A 54 9.37 -8.55 -27.23
C MET A 54 9.66 -7.35 -26.34
N ASN A 55 9.69 -7.54 -25.04
CA ASN A 55 9.98 -6.51 -24.05
C ASN A 55 11.37 -5.89 -24.27
N LEU A 56 12.39 -6.74 -24.51
CA LEU A 56 13.74 -6.30 -24.89
C LEU A 56 13.75 -5.43 -26.16
N LYS A 57 12.91 -5.75 -27.15
CA LYS A 57 12.81 -4.96 -28.40
C LYS A 57 12.08 -3.63 -28.19
N MET A 58 11.11 -3.60 -27.30
CA MET A 58 10.26 -2.42 -27.01
C MET A 58 10.84 -1.53 -25.90
N GLY A 59 11.84 -2.01 -25.14
CA GLY A 59 12.39 -1.33 -23.98
C GLY A 59 11.40 -1.21 -22.81
N ARG A 60 10.30 -1.99 -22.83
CA ARG A 60 9.24 -2.00 -21.79
C ARG A 60 8.70 -3.40 -21.55
N THR A 61 8.41 -3.72 -20.29
CA THR A 61 7.87 -5.02 -19.89
C THR A 61 6.34 -5.03 -19.77
N ASN A 62 5.72 -3.84 -19.75
CA ASN A 62 4.33 -3.62 -19.39
C ASN A 62 4.02 -4.27 -18.02
N THR A 63 4.94 -4.14 -17.09
CA THR A 63 4.82 -4.69 -15.73
C THR A 63 5.11 -3.60 -14.72
N ILE A 64 4.19 -3.42 -13.78
CA ILE A 64 4.36 -2.52 -12.64
C ILE A 64 4.58 -3.36 -11.40
N GLY A 65 5.64 -3.06 -10.66
CA GLY A 65 5.90 -3.63 -9.34
C GLY A 65 5.06 -2.92 -8.27
N VAL A 66 4.53 -3.69 -7.33
CA VAL A 66 3.82 -3.18 -6.15
C VAL A 66 4.48 -3.79 -4.93
N ILE A 67 5.01 -2.96 -4.04
CA ILE A 67 5.59 -3.41 -2.77
C ILE A 67 4.66 -2.95 -1.65
N VAL A 68 4.22 -3.92 -0.84
CA VAL A 68 3.34 -3.71 0.30
C VAL A 68 4.01 -4.16 1.59
N PRO A 69 3.75 -3.49 2.73
CA PRO A 69 4.34 -3.91 4.00
C PRO A 69 3.75 -5.22 4.52
N GLU A 70 2.46 -5.50 4.24
CA GLU A 70 1.74 -6.70 4.66
C GLU A 70 0.56 -6.97 3.72
N MET A 71 0.04 -8.20 3.68
CA MET A 71 -1.14 -8.59 2.89
C MET A 71 -2.22 -9.31 3.69
N HIS A 72 -2.06 -9.44 4.99
CA HIS A 72 -2.97 -10.20 5.85
C HIS A 72 -4.17 -9.38 6.34
N THR A 73 -4.16 -8.05 6.16
CA THR A 73 -5.29 -7.18 6.54
C THR A 73 -6.13 -6.77 5.32
N PRO A 74 -7.41 -6.43 5.51
CA PRO A 74 -8.24 -5.88 4.45
C PRO A 74 -7.73 -4.54 3.88
N TYR A 75 -6.88 -3.82 4.62
CA TYR A 75 -6.32 -2.53 4.20
C TYR A 75 -5.51 -2.66 2.90
N ALA A 76 -4.47 -3.48 2.92
CA ALA A 76 -3.60 -3.68 1.77
C ALA A 76 -4.37 -4.24 0.57
N SER A 77 -5.26 -5.21 0.78
CA SER A 77 -6.03 -5.82 -0.30
C SER A 77 -6.94 -4.84 -1.03
N GLN A 78 -7.55 -3.87 -0.32
CA GLN A 78 -8.39 -2.83 -0.94
C GLN A 78 -7.56 -1.85 -1.77
N VAL A 79 -6.39 -1.42 -1.28
CA VAL A 79 -5.49 -0.55 -2.06
C VAL A 79 -4.99 -1.28 -3.31
N VAL A 80 -4.57 -2.55 -3.17
CA VAL A 80 -4.12 -3.38 -4.31
C VAL A 80 -5.25 -3.57 -5.33
N ALA A 81 -6.50 -3.75 -4.89
CA ALA A 81 -7.65 -3.82 -5.80
C ALA A 81 -7.81 -2.52 -6.60
N GLY A 82 -7.66 -1.36 -5.95
CA GLY A 82 -7.63 -0.05 -6.62
C GLY A 82 -6.53 0.05 -7.67
N ILE A 83 -5.30 -0.35 -7.32
CA ILE A 83 -4.15 -0.39 -8.24
C ILE A 83 -4.45 -1.28 -9.45
N GLN A 84 -4.87 -2.52 -9.21
CA GLN A 84 -5.17 -3.48 -10.27
C GLN A 84 -6.27 -3.00 -11.20
N SER A 85 -7.30 -2.29 -10.68
CA SER A 85 -8.42 -1.79 -11.49
C SER A 85 -7.97 -0.83 -12.59
N VAL A 86 -6.92 -0.04 -12.35
CA VAL A 86 -6.33 0.89 -13.32
C VAL A 86 -5.33 0.17 -14.23
N LEU A 87 -4.43 -0.60 -13.65
CA LEU A 87 -3.35 -1.26 -14.41
C LEU A 87 -3.91 -2.28 -15.40
N TYR A 88 -4.93 -3.06 -15.01
CA TYR A 88 -5.58 -4.02 -15.89
C TYR A 88 -6.22 -3.34 -17.13
N LYS A 89 -6.94 -2.21 -16.93
CA LYS A 89 -7.54 -1.44 -18.02
C LYS A 89 -6.50 -0.89 -19.01
N ASN A 90 -5.27 -0.69 -18.54
CA ASN A 90 -4.16 -0.20 -19.33
C ASN A 90 -3.23 -1.32 -19.85
N ASN A 91 -3.70 -2.58 -19.85
CA ASN A 91 -2.95 -3.76 -20.28
C ASN A 91 -1.58 -3.92 -19.59
N GLN A 92 -1.47 -3.47 -18.34
CA GLN A 92 -0.29 -3.66 -17.52
C GLN A 92 -0.41 -4.93 -16.69
N LYS A 93 0.71 -5.59 -16.47
CA LYS A 93 0.85 -6.69 -15.52
C LYS A 93 1.21 -6.12 -14.16
N VAL A 94 0.85 -6.82 -13.10
CA VAL A 94 1.20 -6.45 -11.73
C VAL A 94 2.07 -7.55 -11.13
N MET A 95 3.22 -7.15 -10.58
CA MET A 95 4.06 -8.00 -9.75
C MET A 95 3.98 -7.48 -8.33
N ILE A 96 3.50 -8.29 -7.39
CA ILE A 96 3.33 -7.89 -5.99
C ILE A 96 4.41 -8.57 -5.15
N ALA A 97 5.06 -7.81 -4.30
CA ALA A 97 5.96 -8.29 -3.26
C ALA A 97 5.54 -7.75 -1.90
N GLU A 98 5.67 -8.58 -0.87
CA GLU A 98 5.39 -8.25 0.51
C GLU A 98 6.70 -8.17 1.29
N SER A 99 6.92 -7.06 2.01
CA SER A 99 8.10 -6.90 2.85
C SER A 99 7.95 -7.51 4.23
N ASP A 100 6.73 -7.84 4.67
CA ASP A 100 6.44 -8.39 6.01
C ASP A 100 7.02 -7.51 7.13
N GLU A 101 6.90 -6.20 6.99
CA GLU A 101 7.42 -5.16 7.89
C GLU A 101 8.95 -5.23 8.10
N ASP A 102 9.71 -5.90 7.21
CA ASP A 102 11.18 -6.03 7.28
C ASP A 102 11.85 -5.19 6.18
N PRO A 103 12.67 -4.18 6.55
CA PRO A 103 13.42 -3.37 5.60
C PRO A 103 14.40 -4.16 4.70
N ASN A 104 14.91 -5.30 5.16
CA ASN A 104 15.78 -6.14 4.33
C ASN A 104 14.98 -6.85 3.24
N ARG A 105 13.80 -7.38 3.57
CA ARG A 105 12.89 -7.98 2.59
C ARG A 105 12.36 -6.95 1.59
N GLU A 106 12.11 -5.71 2.05
CA GLU A 106 11.78 -4.60 1.15
C GLU A 106 12.94 -4.33 0.18
N HIS A 107 14.18 -4.29 0.67
CA HIS A 107 15.38 -4.13 -0.16
C HIS A 107 15.53 -5.24 -1.20
N GLU A 108 15.42 -6.49 -0.79
CA GLU A 108 15.45 -7.66 -1.69
C GLU A 108 14.36 -7.57 -2.76
N SER A 109 13.16 -7.13 -2.38
CA SER A 109 12.05 -6.92 -3.30
C SER A 109 12.36 -5.83 -4.33
N LEU A 110 13.00 -4.73 -3.93
CA LEU A 110 13.45 -3.67 -4.84
C LEU A 110 14.47 -4.18 -5.87
N LEU A 111 15.46 -4.97 -5.43
CA LEU A 111 16.46 -5.57 -6.33
C LEU A 111 15.81 -6.57 -7.29
N MET A 112 14.88 -7.38 -6.81
CA MET A 112 14.10 -8.29 -7.64
C MET A 112 13.30 -7.54 -8.70
N MET A 113 12.60 -6.45 -8.35
CA MET A 113 11.85 -5.65 -9.30
C MET A 113 12.76 -5.03 -10.37
N GLU A 114 13.96 -4.59 -10.00
CA GLU A 114 14.98 -4.10 -10.93
C GLU A 114 15.45 -5.21 -11.88
N GLU A 115 15.75 -6.41 -11.38
CA GLU A 115 16.17 -7.58 -12.18
C GLU A 115 15.09 -7.99 -13.18
N PHE A 116 13.81 -7.96 -12.78
CA PHE A 116 12.68 -8.23 -13.68
C PHE A 116 12.34 -7.06 -14.61
N MET A 117 13.10 -5.95 -14.52
CA MET A 117 12.95 -4.76 -15.38
C MET A 117 11.50 -4.26 -15.39
N VAL A 118 10.87 -4.13 -14.20
CA VAL A 118 9.53 -3.53 -14.14
C VAL A 118 9.60 -2.08 -14.63
N ASP A 119 8.55 -1.61 -15.31
CA ASP A 119 8.52 -0.27 -15.90
C ASP A 119 8.33 0.83 -14.84
N GLY A 120 7.80 0.47 -13.66
CA GLY A 120 7.63 1.37 -12.53
C GLY A 120 7.27 0.64 -11.26
N LEU A 121 7.34 1.35 -10.14
CA LEU A 121 7.06 0.86 -8.79
C LEU A 121 5.97 1.68 -8.10
N ILE A 122 5.10 1.00 -7.38
CA ILE A 122 4.15 1.59 -6.42
C ILE A 122 4.50 0.98 -5.05
N VAL A 123 4.83 1.83 -4.08
CA VAL A 123 5.43 1.37 -2.81
C VAL A 123 4.72 1.98 -1.62
N SER A 124 4.32 1.14 -0.66
CA SER A 124 4.06 1.54 0.73
C SER A 124 5.20 0.99 1.58
N MET A 125 5.98 1.87 2.18
CA MET A 125 7.21 1.49 2.88
C MET A 125 6.93 0.81 4.22
N CYS A 126 7.71 -0.19 4.58
CA CYS A 126 7.68 -0.75 5.93
C CYS A 126 8.33 0.20 6.95
N SER A 127 9.32 0.99 6.54
CA SER A 127 10.01 1.97 7.39
C SER A 127 10.36 3.23 6.60
N HIS A 128 9.99 4.40 7.12
CA HIS A 128 10.24 5.70 6.46
C HIS A 128 11.71 6.14 6.42
N LYS A 129 12.62 5.37 7.03
CA LYS A 129 14.05 5.69 7.18
C LYS A 129 14.97 4.78 6.38
N HIS A 130 14.49 3.59 6.00
CA HIS A 130 15.31 2.59 5.34
C HIS A 130 15.19 2.64 3.82
N ASN A 131 16.14 2.06 3.12
CA ASN A 131 16.19 1.91 1.66
C ASN A 131 16.17 3.21 0.84
N LEU A 132 16.29 4.39 1.45
CA LEU A 132 16.18 5.68 0.77
C LEU A 132 17.19 5.84 -0.37
N GLU A 133 18.43 5.37 -0.17
CA GLU A 133 19.47 5.41 -1.22
C GLU A 133 19.13 4.50 -2.39
N THR A 134 18.55 3.33 -2.12
CA THR A 134 18.11 2.41 -3.17
C THR A 134 17.00 3.04 -4.01
N TYR A 135 16.01 3.66 -3.39
CA TYR A 135 14.96 4.39 -4.11
C TYR A 135 15.53 5.52 -4.97
N ARG A 136 16.46 6.33 -4.44
CA ARG A 136 17.14 7.39 -5.21
C ARG A 136 17.91 6.83 -6.40
N ARG A 137 18.65 5.74 -6.19
CA ARG A 137 19.41 5.07 -7.24
C ARG A 137 18.50 4.57 -8.36
N LEU A 138 17.41 3.88 -8.02
CA LEU A 138 16.45 3.35 -8.99
C LEU A 138 15.76 4.48 -9.77
N ALA A 139 15.35 5.55 -9.08
CA ALA A 139 14.75 6.71 -9.74
C ALA A 139 15.75 7.41 -10.68
N ALA A 140 17.02 7.57 -10.27
CA ALA A 140 18.08 8.13 -11.10
C ALA A 140 18.40 7.25 -12.32
N ALA A 141 18.16 5.93 -12.24
CA ALA A 141 18.25 5.01 -13.34
C ALA A 141 17.04 5.05 -14.30
N GLY A 142 16.05 5.90 -14.01
CA GLY A 142 14.87 6.11 -14.85
C GLY A 142 13.64 5.29 -14.46
N MET A 143 13.66 4.59 -13.33
CA MET A 143 12.49 3.86 -12.83
C MET A 143 11.44 4.83 -12.28
N ALA A 144 10.22 4.77 -12.78
CA ALA A 144 9.10 5.54 -12.23
C ALA A 144 8.71 4.96 -10.86
N ILE A 145 8.79 5.77 -9.79
CA ILE A 145 8.45 5.34 -8.42
C ILE A 145 7.37 6.24 -7.87
N VAL A 146 6.32 5.65 -7.30
CA VAL A 146 5.23 6.34 -6.61
C VAL A 146 5.08 5.75 -5.22
N PHE A 147 5.14 6.59 -4.20
CA PHE A 147 4.86 6.18 -2.83
C PHE A 147 3.38 6.38 -2.49
N TYR A 148 2.82 5.48 -1.69
CA TYR A 148 1.47 5.64 -1.19
C TYR A 148 1.38 5.26 0.29
N ASP A 149 0.40 5.83 1.00
CA ASP A 149 0.12 5.56 2.41
C ASP A 149 1.32 5.86 3.31
N ARG A 150 2.28 4.96 3.39
CA ARG A 150 3.53 5.11 4.15
C ARG A 150 4.62 5.66 3.24
N ILE A 151 4.95 6.92 3.45
CA ILE A 151 5.88 7.65 2.60
C ILE A 151 7.28 7.78 3.25
N PRO A 152 8.33 7.95 2.45
CA PRO A 152 9.68 8.16 2.96
C PRO A 152 9.89 9.57 3.53
N HIS A 153 10.75 9.70 4.52
CA HIS A 153 11.33 10.99 4.88
C HIS A 153 12.47 11.34 3.92
N GLY A 154 12.44 12.55 3.36
CA GLY A 154 13.53 13.08 2.54
C GLY A 154 13.54 12.61 1.08
N LEU A 155 12.42 12.10 0.58
CA LEU A 155 12.13 11.88 -0.85
C LEU A 155 10.85 12.63 -1.24
N ASP A 156 10.70 13.85 -0.72
CA ASP A 156 9.50 14.68 -0.93
C ASP A 156 9.34 15.17 -2.37
N ASP A 157 10.41 15.04 -3.15
CA ASP A 157 10.46 15.31 -4.58
C ASP A 157 9.90 14.18 -5.45
N MET A 158 9.59 13.01 -4.87
CA MET A 158 8.98 11.89 -5.60
C MET A 158 7.44 11.93 -5.52
N PRO A 159 6.72 11.34 -6.51
CA PRO A 159 5.26 11.30 -6.49
C PRO A 159 4.74 10.54 -5.28
N GLN A 160 3.72 11.08 -4.61
CA GLN A 160 3.14 10.54 -3.40
C GLN A 160 1.63 10.60 -3.39
N VAL A 161 0.96 9.56 -2.88
CA VAL A 161 -0.48 9.53 -2.61
C VAL A 161 -0.68 9.17 -1.13
N MET A 162 -1.27 10.05 -0.36
CA MET A 162 -1.39 9.90 1.09
C MET A 162 -2.67 10.52 1.62
N ILE A 163 -2.88 10.42 2.91
CA ILE A 163 -3.88 11.18 3.68
C ILE A 163 -3.16 12.13 4.63
N ASP A 164 -3.91 12.99 5.32
CA ASP A 164 -3.36 13.85 6.37
C ASP A 164 -3.46 13.16 7.74
N ASP A 165 -2.59 12.18 7.96
CA ASP A 165 -2.55 11.35 9.17
C ASP A 165 -2.50 12.16 10.47
N ASN A 166 -1.76 13.28 10.46
CA ASN A 166 -1.66 14.16 11.62
C ASN A 166 -2.99 14.82 11.94
N ASN A 167 -3.58 15.50 10.94
CA ASN A 167 -4.82 16.25 11.12
C ASN A 167 -6.00 15.32 11.43
N ASP A 168 -6.08 14.17 10.77
CA ASP A 168 -7.12 13.17 11.00
C ASP A 168 -7.03 12.58 12.41
N SER A 169 -5.81 12.31 12.89
CA SER A 169 -5.58 11.85 14.26
C SER A 169 -5.89 12.93 15.30
N TYR A 170 -5.55 14.19 14.99
CA TYR A 170 -5.94 15.31 15.84
C TYR A 170 -7.45 15.39 16.01
N PHE A 171 -8.22 15.29 14.93
CA PHE A 171 -9.69 15.35 15.01
C PHE A 171 -10.30 14.15 15.73
N MET A 172 -9.75 12.95 15.59
CA MET A 172 -10.19 11.80 16.36
C MET A 172 -9.96 11.99 17.86
N ALA A 173 -8.79 12.48 18.26
CA ALA A 173 -8.50 12.79 19.65
C ALA A 173 -9.40 13.92 20.21
N GLU A 174 -9.61 14.99 19.44
CA GLU A 174 -10.56 16.06 19.76
C GLU A 174 -11.99 15.53 19.94
N HIS A 175 -12.44 14.62 19.07
CA HIS A 175 -13.76 14.00 19.17
C HIS A 175 -13.93 13.27 20.52
N LEU A 176 -12.98 12.45 20.93
CA LEU A 176 -13.01 11.77 22.21
C LEU A 176 -13.04 12.75 23.39
N VAL A 177 -12.27 13.85 23.33
CA VAL A 177 -12.30 14.90 24.35
C VAL A 177 -13.67 15.58 24.40
N ARG A 178 -14.31 15.85 23.25
CA ARG A 178 -15.66 16.46 23.18
C ARG A 178 -16.74 15.54 23.74
N LEU A 179 -16.57 14.22 23.67
CA LEU A 179 -17.42 13.22 24.33
C LEU A 179 -17.19 13.14 25.86
N GLY A 180 -16.35 14.03 26.42
CA GLY A 180 -16.09 14.11 27.87
C GLY A 180 -14.93 13.22 28.31
N ARG A 181 -14.25 12.50 27.44
CA ARG A 181 -13.10 11.67 27.81
C ARG A 181 -11.89 12.55 28.13
N ARG A 182 -11.17 12.25 29.19
CA ARG A 182 -10.04 13.06 29.65
C ARG A 182 -8.75 12.26 29.83
N ARG A 183 -8.85 10.96 29.98
CA ARG A 183 -7.73 10.05 30.20
C ARG A 183 -7.67 9.06 29.01
N ILE A 184 -7.31 9.58 27.85
CA ILE A 184 -7.32 8.83 26.59
C ILE A 184 -5.97 8.13 26.43
N ALA A 185 -5.95 6.80 26.57
CA ALA A 185 -4.77 6.00 26.27
C ALA A 185 -4.55 5.94 24.75
N TYR A 186 -3.33 6.23 24.30
CA TYR A 186 -2.95 6.15 22.88
C TYR A 186 -2.01 4.97 22.63
N LEU A 187 -2.44 4.04 21.77
CA LEU A 187 -1.64 2.91 21.32
C LEU A 187 -0.94 3.30 20.02
N CYS A 188 0.36 3.68 20.09
CA CYS A 188 0.99 4.51 19.08
C CYS A 188 1.67 3.76 17.93
N GLY A 189 1.75 2.42 17.94
CA GLY A 189 2.47 1.67 16.92
C GLY A 189 4.00 1.90 16.94
N PRO A 190 4.72 1.41 15.91
CA PRO A 190 6.18 1.51 15.82
C PRO A 190 6.67 2.92 15.42
N ASP A 191 7.81 3.34 15.97
CA ASP A 191 8.40 4.69 15.74
C ASP A 191 9.02 4.89 14.34
N ASP A 192 9.19 3.85 13.55
CA ASP A 192 9.77 3.87 12.21
C ASP A 192 8.72 3.77 11.09
N VAL A 193 7.46 3.62 11.45
CA VAL A 193 6.32 3.68 10.52
C VAL A 193 5.82 5.12 10.42
N TYR A 194 5.81 5.67 9.20
CA TYR A 194 5.44 7.07 8.93
C TYR A 194 4.12 7.47 9.57
N ASN A 195 3.06 6.71 9.32
CA ASN A 195 1.70 7.00 9.80
C ASN A 195 1.62 6.95 11.34
N ALA A 196 2.39 6.05 11.98
CA ALA A 196 2.44 5.96 13.44
C ALA A 196 3.00 7.24 14.05
N VAL A 197 4.06 7.79 13.46
CA VAL A 197 4.69 9.06 13.91
C VAL A 197 3.72 10.23 13.72
N GLU A 198 3.12 10.35 12.54
CA GLU A 198 2.21 11.46 12.23
C GLU A 198 0.93 11.42 13.07
N ARG A 199 0.33 10.24 13.23
CA ARG A 199 -0.87 10.07 14.07
C ARG A 199 -0.55 10.32 15.55
N ALA A 200 0.62 9.89 16.04
CA ALA A 200 1.05 10.19 17.43
C ALA A 200 1.23 11.69 17.63
N ARG A 201 1.74 12.41 16.63
CA ARG A 201 1.87 13.87 16.68
C ARG A 201 0.50 14.54 16.76
N GLY A 202 -0.45 14.16 15.89
CA GLY A 202 -1.81 14.71 15.90
C GLY A 202 -2.54 14.46 17.22
N TYR A 203 -2.45 13.23 17.77
CA TYR A 203 -2.97 12.92 19.09
C TYR A 203 -2.37 13.86 20.16
N ARG A 204 -1.03 14.01 20.20
CA ARG A 204 -0.36 14.87 21.19
C ARG A 204 -0.81 16.31 21.08
N GLU A 205 -0.83 16.88 19.87
CA GLU A 205 -1.25 18.25 19.60
C GLU A 205 -2.68 18.52 20.12
N ALA A 206 -3.61 17.58 19.88
CA ALA A 206 -4.96 17.68 20.41
C ALA A 206 -4.99 17.63 21.95
N MET A 207 -4.32 16.65 22.54
CA MET A 207 -4.33 16.48 24.01
C MET A 207 -3.67 17.65 24.74
N GLU A 208 -2.57 18.21 24.19
CA GLU A 208 -1.92 19.42 24.73
C GLU A 208 -2.83 20.64 24.64
N LYS A 209 -3.49 20.85 23.49
CA LYS A 209 -4.44 21.95 23.28
C LYS A 209 -5.59 21.95 24.29
N PHE A 210 -6.09 20.76 24.63
CA PHE A 210 -7.18 20.61 25.61
C PHE A 210 -6.69 20.49 27.05
N GLY A 211 -5.38 20.55 27.29
CA GLY A 211 -4.77 20.50 28.63
C GLY A 211 -4.93 19.16 29.36
N VAL A 212 -5.02 18.07 28.59
CA VAL A 212 -5.23 16.70 29.10
C VAL A 212 -4.15 15.70 28.66
N TYR A 213 -3.04 16.19 28.13
CA TYR A 213 -1.93 15.32 27.75
C TYR A 213 -1.25 14.71 28.97
N ASP A 214 -1.17 13.39 29.00
CA ASP A 214 -0.45 12.62 30.00
C ASP A 214 0.45 11.59 29.30
N PRO A 215 1.80 11.71 29.39
CA PRO A 215 2.72 10.78 28.74
C PRO A 215 2.60 9.35 29.26
N GLN A 216 2.04 9.11 30.45
CA GLN A 216 1.80 7.75 30.96
C GLN A 216 0.72 7.01 30.20
N LEU A 217 -0.16 7.73 29.48
CA LEU A 217 -1.21 7.18 28.65
C LEU A 217 -0.73 6.84 27.22
N VAL A 218 0.50 7.19 26.83
CA VAL A 218 1.07 6.83 25.53
C VAL A 218 1.79 5.49 25.68
N VAL A 219 1.30 4.49 24.94
CA VAL A 219 1.81 3.11 24.98
C VAL A 219 2.42 2.75 23.63
N LYS A 220 3.71 2.43 23.64
CA LYS A 220 4.38 1.88 22.44
C LYS A 220 3.93 0.45 22.21
N THR A 221 3.54 0.14 20.99
CA THR A 221 2.99 -1.17 20.61
C THR A 221 3.59 -1.67 19.30
N GLY A 222 3.42 -2.96 18.99
CA GLY A 222 3.44 -3.47 17.63
C GLY A 222 2.14 -3.10 16.88
N MET A 223 1.71 -3.94 15.94
CA MET A 223 0.56 -3.64 15.08
C MET A 223 -0.51 -4.76 15.07
N THR A 224 -0.32 -5.81 15.86
CA THR A 224 -1.22 -6.98 15.89
C THR A 224 -2.36 -6.82 16.90
N PHE A 225 -3.40 -7.67 16.81
CA PHE A 225 -4.44 -7.78 17.83
C PHE A 225 -3.85 -8.08 19.21
N ALA A 226 -2.85 -8.95 19.28
CA ALA A 226 -2.19 -9.32 20.54
C ALA A 226 -1.48 -8.11 21.18
N ASP A 227 -0.86 -7.24 20.37
CA ASP A 227 -0.21 -6.02 20.84
C ASP A 227 -1.24 -5.04 21.45
N GLY A 228 -2.42 -4.94 20.84
CA GLY A 228 -3.51 -4.14 21.38
C GLY A 228 -4.00 -4.65 22.73
N ALA A 229 -4.13 -5.96 22.90
CA ALA A 229 -4.48 -6.58 24.17
C ALA A 229 -3.36 -6.39 25.22
N ALA A 230 -2.12 -6.60 24.84
CA ALA A 230 -0.95 -6.42 25.74
C ALA A 230 -0.80 -4.96 26.21
N ALA A 231 -1.15 -3.99 25.38
CA ALA A 231 -1.13 -2.57 25.77
C ALA A 231 -2.15 -2.26 26.88
N VAL A 232 -3.35 -2.86 26.83
CA VAL A 232 -4.35 -2.75 27.92
C VAL A 232 -3.81 -3.39 29.19
N ASP A 233 -3.20 -4.58 29.12
CA ASP A 233 -2.57 -5.24 30.26
C ASP A 233 -1.45 -4.40 30.87
N ASP A 234 -0.66 -3.73 30.06
CA ASP A 234 0.42 -2.85 30.53
C ASP A 234 -0.15 -1.65 31.33
N LEU A 235 -1.17 -0.98 30.79
CA LEU A 235 -1.85 0.13 31.49
C LEU A 235 -2.41 -0.32 32.85
N VAL A 236 -3.13 -1.45 32.88
CA VAL A 236 -3.69 -2.02 34.08
C VAL A 236 -2.61 -2.39 35.10
N ARG A 237 -1.54 -3.05 34.67
CA ARG A 237 -0.41 -3.46 35.51
C ARG A 237 0.30 -2.24 36.13
N ARG A 238 0.43 -1.14 35.38
CA ARG A 238 1.01 0.12 35.86
C ARG A 238 0.06 0.92 36.77
N GLY A 239 -1.19 0.48 36.92
CA GLY A 239 -2.19 1.21 37.68
C GLY A 239 -2.61 2.55 37.05
N VAL A 240 -2.43 2.68 35.71
CA VAL A 240 -2.81 3.88 34.97
C VAL A 240 -4.30 3.82 34.67
N GLU A 241 -5.06 4.77 35.22
CA GLU A 241 -6.48 4.89 34.89
C GLU A 241 -6.67 5.53 33.52
N PHE A 242 -7.66 5.05 32.76
CA PHE A 242 -8.06 5.60 31.47
C PHE A 242 -9.57 5.42 31.25
N ASP A 243 -10.18 6.36 30.53
CA ASP A 243 -11.59 6.39 30.14
C ASP A 243 -11.84 6.24 28.64
N ALA A 244 -10.76 6.22 27.87
CA ALA A 244 -10.80 5.89 26.45
C ALA A 244 -9.49 5.27 25.97
N VAL A 245 -9.57 4.51 24.88
CA VAL A 245 -8.43 4.01 24.10
C VAL A 245 -8.56 4.55 22.68
N TYR A 246 -7.54 5.24 22.21
CA TYR A 246 -7.36 5.57 20.79
C TYR A 246 -6.17 4.79 20.26
N ALA A 247 -6.40 3.94 19.27
CA ALA A 247 -5.37 3.08 18.72
C ALA A 247 -4.93 3.54 17.31
N PHE A 248 -3.65 3.40 17.03
CA PHE A 248 -3.02 3.68 15.75
C PHE A 248 -3.71 2.98 14.56
N THR A 249 -4.24 1.76 14.78
CA THR A 249 -5.01 1.02 13.77
C THR A 249 -6.24 0.36 14.38
N ASP A 250 -7.20 -0.02 13.51
CA ASP A 250 -8.38 -0.82 13.90
C ASP A 250 -7.96 -2.17 14.50
N THR A 251 -6.90 -2.77 13.97
CA THR A 251 -6.36 -4.04 14.48
C THR A 251 -5.99 -3.94 15.97
N LEU A 252 -5.24 -2.91 16.33
CA LEU A 252 -4.90 -2.64 17.74
C LEU A 252 -6.14 -2.33 18.57
N ALA A 253 -7.06 -1.49 18.04
CA ALA A 253 -8.29 -1.13 18.71
C ALA A 253 -9.13 -2.36 19.06
N ILE A 254 -9.29 -3.29 18.11
CA ILE A 254 -10.06 -4.53 18.30
C ILE A 254 -9.39 -5.44 19.34
N GLY A 255 -8.06 -5.54 19.29
CA GLY A 255 -7.31 -6.26 20.34
C GLY A 255 -7.54 -5.69 21.73
N ALA A 256 -7.48 -4.36 21.85
CA ALA A 256 -7.78 -3.66 23.09
C ALA A 256 -9.24 -3.87 23.54
N MET A 257 -10.22 -3.79 22.62
CA MET A 257 -11.64 -4.04 22.93
C MET A 257 -11.86 -5.43 23.50
N ASN A 258 -11.25 -6.45 22.89
CA ASN A 258 -11.38 -7.83 23.38
C ASN A 258 -10.82 -7.95 24.79
N ARG A 259 -9.64 -7.38 25.04
CA ARG A 259 -9.01 -7.44 26.36
C ARG A 259 -9.81 -6.68 27.44
N LEU A 260 -10.32 -5.49 27.12
CA LEU A 260 -11.19 -4.72 28.00
C LEU A 260 -12.42 -5.53 28.44
N ARG A 261 -13.06 -6.25 27.52
CA ARG A 261 -14.21 -7.11 27.84
C ARG A 261 -13.85 -8.29 28.75
N GLU A 262 -12.71 -8.95 28.49
CA GLU A 262 -12.20 -10.01 29.37
C GLU A 262 -11.96 -9.51 30.77
N LEU A 263 -11.59 -8.23 30.92
CA LEU A 263 -11.43 -7.54 32.21
C LEU A 263 -12.76 -7.02 32.81
N GLY A 264 -13.91 -7.31 32.17
CA GLY A 264 -15.23 -6.89 32.60
C GLY A 264 -15.55 -5.42 32.37
N ARG A 265 -14.75 -4.69 31.56
CA ARG A 265 -15.01 -3.29 31.19
C ARG A 265 -16.05 -3.19 30.08
N ARG A 266 -17.03 -2.32 30.26
CA ARG A 266 -18.07 -2.05 29.27
C ARG A 266 -17.58 -1.01 28.24
N ILE A 267 -17.87 -1.22 26.98
CA ILE A 267 -17.56 -0.31 25.89
C ILE A 267 -18.89 0.15 25.30
N PRO A 268 -19.19 1.45 25.29
CA PRO A 268 -18.32 2.61 25.62
C PRO A 268 -18.43 3.13 27.05
N GLU A 269 -19.29 2.55 27.91
CA GLU A 269 -19.71 3.17 29.20
C GLU A 269 -18.50 3.38 30.11
N ASP A 270 -17.68 2.37 30.34
CA ASP A 270 -16.50 2.46 31.20
C ASP A 270 -15.28 2.97 30.42
N VAL A 271 -15.08 2.49 29.15
CA VAL A 271 -13.96 2.88 28.29
C VAL A 271 -14.45 3.01 26.85
N ALA A 272 -14.36 4.20 26.28
CA ALA A 272 -14.59 4.41 24.85
C ALA A 272 -13.40 3.88 24.03
N VAL A 273 -13.64 3.37 22.82
CA VAL A 273 -12.56 2.90 21.94
C VAL A 273 -12.70 3.48 20.55
N ALA A 274 -11.60 4.02 20.02
CA ALA A 274 -11.50 4.50 18.65
C ALA A 274 -10.26 3.88 17.95
N GLY A 275 -10.37 3.69 16.65
CA GLY A 275 -9.30 3.18 15.81
C GLY A 275 -8.99 4.11 14.64
N PHE A 276 -8.22 3.58 13.70
CA PHE A 276 -7.87 4.21 12.44
C PHE A 276 -7.62 3.10 11.41
N SER A 277 -8.14 3.17 10.24
CA SER A 277 -7.98 2.35 9.03
C SER A 277 -9.29 2.16 8.28
N GLY A 278 -10.44 2.16 8.98
CA GLY A 278 -11.77 2.09 8.39
C GLY A 278 -12.06 0.81 7.62
N THR A 279 -11.41 -0.29 7.97
CA THR A 279 -11.63 -1.56 7.28
C THR A 279 -12.97 -2.19 7.68
N GLU A 280 -13.42 -3.19 6.92
CA GLU A 280 -14.65 -3.94 7.20
C GLU A 280 -14.68 -4.49 8.64
N LEU A 281 -13.51 -4.78 9.23
CA LEU A 281 -13.39 -5.24 10.62
C LEU A 281 -14.05 -4.28 11.60
N SER A 282 -13.97 -2.97 11.38
CA SER A 282 -14.60 -1.95 12.24
C SER A 282 -16.14 -2.06 12.29
N THR A 283 -16.76 -2.67 11.28
CA THR A 283 -18.22 -2.81 11.13
C THR A 283 -18.76 -4.12 11.68
N ILE A 284 -17.92 -5.16 11.77
CA ILE A 284 -18.33 -6.50 12.20
C ILE A 284 -18.05 -6.77 13.69
N VAL A 285 -17.15 -6.00 14.30
CA VAL A 285 -16.92 -6.09 15.76
C VAL A 285 -18.09 -5.52 16.55
N TYR A 286 -18.25 -5.96 17.79
CA TYR A 286 -19.28 -5.43 18.68
C TYR A 286 -18.66 -4.83 19.95
N PRO A 287 -19.03 -3.59 20.37
CA PRO A 287 -19.77 -2.61 19.58
C PRO A 287 -18.99 -2.25 18.31
N LYS A 288 -19.69 -1.76 17.26
CA LYS A 288 -19.03 -1.29 16.03
C LYS A 288 -18.03 -0.19 16.36
N LEU A 289 -16.84 -0.29 15.76
CA LEU A 289 -15.70 0.56 16.08
C LEU A 289 -15.79 1.93 15.38
N THR A 290 -15.69 3.01 16.15
CA THR A 290 -15.43 4.37 15.66
C THR A 290 -14.02 4.42 15.08
N THR A 291 -13.88 4.93 13.87
CA THR A 291 -12.60 4.92 13.16
C THR A 291 -12.52 6.02 12.12
N VAL A 292 -11.31 6.37 11.69
CA VAL A 292 -11.08 7.15 10.47
C VAL A 292 -11.01 6.18 9.28
N GLU A 293 -11.78 6.48 8.23
CA GLU A 293 -11.85 5.69 6.99
C GLU A 293 -11.13 6.39 5.86
N PRO A 294 -9.89 5.99 5.51
CA PRO A 294 -9.24 6.40 4.27
C PRO A 294 -9.95 5.82 3.04
N PRO A 295 -9.95 6.52 1.90
CA PRO A 295 -10.50 5.99 0.64
C PRO A 295 -9.51 5.06 -0.05
N LEU A 296 -9.38 3.80 0.45
CA LEU A 296 -8.30 2.87 0.11
C LEU A 296 -8.23 2.51 -1.38
N GLU A 297 -9.39 2.21 -2.01
CA GLU A 297 -9.42 1.93 -3.45
C GLU A 297 -9.04 3.16 -4.28
N GLU A 298 -9.47 4.38 -3.86
CA GLU A 298 -9.09 5.62 -4.52
C GLU A 298 -7.57 5.85 -4.40
N MET A 299 -7.00 5.61 -3.21
CA MET A 299 -5.55 5.69 -2.98
C MET A 299 -4.79 4.80 -3.97
N GLY A 300 -5.20 3.54 -4.10
CA GLY A 300 -4.62 2.61 -5.06
C GLY A 300 -4.78 3.07 -6.52
N ARG A 301 -5.97 3.57 -6.89
CA ARG A 301 -6.21 4.09 -8.25
C ARG A 301 -5.31 5.29 -8.56
N ARG A 302 -5.19 6.24 -7.64
CA ARG A 302 -4.33 7.42 -7.82
C ARG A 302 -2.86 7.07 -7.93
N ALA A 303 -2.38 6.12 -7.12
CA ALA A 303 -1.00 5.64 -7.22
C ALA A 303 -0.72 5.00 -8.59
N ALA A 304 -1.66 4.19 -9.09
CA ALA A 304 -1.54 3.56 -10.41
C ALA A 304 -1.61 4.58 -11.56
N GLU A 305 -2.46 5.59 -11.48
CA GLU A 305 -2.53 6.69 -12.45
C GLU A 305 -1.21 7.45 -12.51
N LEU A 306 -0.63 7.82 -11.35
CA LEU A 306 0.62 8.55 -11.27
C LEU A 306 1.80 7.74 -11.83
N VAL A 307 1.91 6.44 -11.50
CA VAL A 307 3.01 5.62 -12.02
C VAL A 307 2.91 5.46 -13.53
N LEU A 308 1.73 5.27 -14.10
CA LEU A 308 1.52 5.18 -15.55
C LEU A 308 1.84 6.51 -16.24
N GLU A 309 1.44 7.62 -15.65
CA GLU A 309 1.77 8.95 -16.17
C GLU A 309 3.29 9.14 -16.24
N LYS A 310 4.00 8.78 -15.16
CA LYS A 310 5.46 8.89 -15.06
C LYS A 310 6.19 7.92 -16.01
N VAL A 311 5.70 6.68 -16.15
CA VAL A 311 6.23 5.70 -17.11
C VAL A 311 6.09 6.19 -18.56
N ASN A 312 4.97 6.84 -18.89
CA ASN A 312 4.71 7.33 -20.24
C ASN A 312 5.39 8.67 -20.54
N ASN A 313 5.56 9.50 -19.54
CA ASN A 313 6.22 10.80 -19.62
C ASN A 313 7.15 11.01 -18.41
N PRO A 314 8.44 10.60 -18.51
CA PRO A 314 9.40 10.73 -17.41
C PRO A 314 9.59 12.17 -16.90
N ASP A 315 9.36 13.15 -17.77
CA ASP A 315 9.55 14.58 -17.45
C ASP A 315 8.33 15.22 -16.80
N VAL A 316 7.24 14.48 -16.60
CA VAL A 316 6.06 15.01 -15.92
C VAL A 316 6.41 15.43 -14.49
N GLU A 317 5.86 16.57 -14.06
CA GLU A 317 6.05 17.08 -12.71
C GLU A 317 5.57 16.09 -11.64
N ASN A 318 6.40 15.88 -10.62
CA ASN A 318 6.04 15.02 -9.51
C ASN A 318 4.96 15.70 -8.64
N ARG A 319 3.96 14.95 -8.24
CA ARG A 319 2.80 15.47 -7.49
C ARG A 319 2.63 14.71 -6.18
N ARG A 320 2.23 15.46 -5.17
CA ARG A 320 1.75 14.94 -3.89
C ARG A 320 0.23 15.06 -3.87
N ILE A 321 -0.47 13.94 -3.77
CA ILE A 321 -1.93 13.88 -3.68
C ILE A 321 -2.29 13.53 -2.25
N VAL A 322 -3.02 14.44 -1.59
CA VAL A 322 -3.57 14.22 -0.25
C VAL A 322 -5.06 13.93 -0.39
N LEU A 323 -5.48 12.74 -0.05
CA LEU A 323 -6.87 12.30 -0.11
C LEU A 323 -7.60 12.66 1.19
N ARG A 324 -8.89 12.95 1.07
CA ARG A 324 -9.75 13.20 2.23
C ARG A 324 -10.21 11.88 2.82
N THR A 325 -10.29 11.85 4.14
CA THR A 325 -10.82 10.74 4.94
C THR A 325 -12.19 11.06 5.47
N ASP A 326 -12.90 10.05 5.96
CA ASP A 326 -14.16 10.19 6.70
C ASP A 326 -13.98 9.66 8.12
N MET A 327 -14.35 10.43 9.13
CA MET A 327 -14.47 9.91 10.49
C MET A 327 -15.86 9.29 10.66
N LYS A 328 -15.89 7.99 10.98
CA LYS A 328 -17.13 7.23 11.22
C LYS A 328 -17.32 7.01 12.71
N CYS A 329 -18.18 7.80 13.30
CA CYS A 329 -18.60 7.64 14.68
C CYS A 329 -19.55 6.45 14.81
N ARG A 330 -19.33 5.59 15.80
CA ARG A 330 -20.09 4.36 15.99
C ARG A 330 -20.21 4.03 17.51
N ALA A 331 -20.87 2.91 17.80
CA ALA A 331 -21.22 2.51 19.16
C ALA A 331 -20.05 2.36 20.14
N SER A 332 -18.81 2.16 19.67
CA SER A 332 -17.64 2.07 20.56
C SER A 332 -17.25 3.38 21.26
N THR A 333 -17.82 4.50 20.80
CA THR A 333 -17.70 5.82 21.45
C THR A 333 -19.03 6.36 21.97
N GLY A 334 -20.13 5.62 21.78
CA GLY A 334 -21.46 5.97 22.28
C GLY A 334 -22.38 6.65 21.25
N GLU A 335 -22.06 6.52 19.97
CA GLU A 335 -22.86 7.08 18.86
C GLU A 335 -23.48 6.02 17.95
#